data_959fa19912b6c87beee2390a9c761f7a
#
_entry.id   959fa19912b6c87beee2390a9c761f7a
#
_cell.length_a   1.000
_cell.length_b   1.000
_cell.length_c   1.000
_cell.angle_alpha   90.00
_cell.angle_beta   90.00
_cell.angle_gamma   90.00
#
_symmetry.space_group_name_H-M   'P 1'
#
loop_
_entity.id
_entity.type
_entity.pdbx_description
1 polymer ?
#
loop_
_entity_poly.entity_id
_entity_poly.type
_entity_poly.pdbx_seq_one_letter_code
_entity_poly.pdbx_strand_id
1 'polypeptide(L)'
;MSEPFPIQFDLITFDTPSTEVLAAFWSQVMGLTESEREDGDRWIVLSDKQGIRRLGFQRGVHRPGGTHLDLVCSLDNFDAEHARLLALNATETRPVRREPYGMIANFVDLDGNAFDLCAYH
;
A
#
# COMPACT_ATOMS: atom_id res chain seq x y z
N MET A 1 -11.01 1.65 30.95
CA MET A 1 -10.21 1.28 29.78
C MET A 1 -10.58 -0.11 29.36
N SER A 2 -11.00 -0.29 28.13
CA SER A 2 -11.43 -1.61 27.66
C SER A 2 -10.21 -2.41 27.20
N GLU A 3 -10.29 -3.73 27.38
CA GLU A 3 -9.29 -4.63 26.83
C GLU A 3 -9.44 -4.68 25.31
N PRO A 4 -8.34 -4.83 24.54
CA PRO A 4 -8.45 -5.06 23.11
C PRO A 4 -9.13 -6.39 22.85
N PHE A 5 -9.81 -6.50 21.70
CA PHE A 5 -10.36 -7.77 21.29
C PHE A 5 -9.24 -8.80 21.14
N PRO A 6 -9.50 -10.10 21.43
CA PRO A 6 -8.47 -11.13 21.31
C PRO A 6 -7.87 -11.25 19.91
N ILE A 7 -8.70 -11.02 18.87
CA ILE A 7 -8.23 -11.02 17.49
C ILE A 7 -7.86 -9.61 17.12
N GLN A 8 -6.62 -9.42 16.66
CA GLN A 8 -6.07 -8.12 16.26
C GLN A 8 -5.67 -8.18 14.79
N PHE A 9 -5.79 -7.05 14.11
CA PHE A 9 -5.22 -6.91 12.77
C PHE A 9 -3.69 -6.86 12.88
N ASP A 10 -2.99 -7.65 12.08
CA ASP A 10 -1.53 -7.62 12.03
C ASP A 10 -1.05 -6.87 10.78
N LEU A 11 -1.12 -7.51 9.62
CA LEU A 11 -0.65 -6.90 8.39
C LEU A 11 -1.36 -7.52 7.18
N ILE A 12 -1.26 -6.85 6.05
CA ILE A 12 -1.67 -7.41 4.77
C ILE A 12 -0.44 -8.00 4.10
N THR A 13 -0.53 -9.24 3.64
CA THR A 13 0.57 -9.90 2.95
C THR A 13 0.28 -9.99 1.46
N PHE A 14 1.25 -9.56 0.65
CA PHE A 14 1.23 -9.72 -0.80
C PHE A 14 2.11 -10.90 -1.19
N ASP A 15 1.56 -11.81 -1.99
CA ASP A 15 2.37 -12.80 -2.67
C ASP A 15 2.93 -12.17 -3.94
N THR A 16 4.24 -12.28 -4.12
CA THR A 16 4.92 -11.61 -5.23
C THR A 16 6.14 -12.42 -5.67
N PRO A 17 6.44 -12.44 -6.99
CA PRO A 17 7.69 -13.07 -7.45
C PRO A 17 8.94 -12.25 -7.09
N SER A 18 8.77 -10.97 -6.73
CA SER A 18 9.88 -10.06 -6.41
C SER A 18 9.58 -9.25 -5.16
N THR A 19 9.86 -9.83 -4.00
CA THR A 19 9.57 -9.20 -2.72
C THR A 19 10.32 -7.89 -2.53
N GLU A 20 11.61 -7.83 -2.92
CA GLU A 20 12.42 -6.64 -2.74
C GLU A 20 11.90 -5.46 -3.58
N VAL A 21 11.53 -5.74 -4.83
CA VAL A 21 11.03 -4.70 -5.73
C VAL A 21 9.69 -4.15 -5.25
N LEU A 22 8.78 -5.05 -4.89
CA LEU A 22 7.45 -4.61 -4.43
C LEU A 22 7.52 -3.92 -3.07
N ALA A 23 8.34 -4.44 -2.14
CA ALA A 23 8.54 -3.80 -0.85
C ALA A 23 9.14 -2.40 -0.99
N ALA A 24 10.13 -2.22 -1.89
CA ALA A 24 10.71 -0.90 -2.15
C ALA A 24 9.66 0.07 -2.68
N PHE A 25 8.78 -0.38 -3.57
CA PHE A 25 7.68 0.45 -4.06
C PHE A 25 6.80 0.94 -2.91
N TRP A 26 6.28 0.03 -2.08
CA TRP A 26 5.37 0.38 -0.99
C TRP A 26 6.05 1.19 0.12
N SER A 27 7.34 0.94 0.36
CA SER A 27 8.13 1.76 1.27
C SER A 27 8.11 3.23 0.83
N GLN A 28 8.27 3.48 -0.47
CA GLN A 28 8.26 4.83 -1.01
C GLN A 28 6.86 5.44 -1.05
N VAL A 29 5.83 4.62 -1.31
CA VAL A 29 4.44 5.12 -1.33
C VAL A 29 4.02 5.65 0.03
N MET A 30 4.29 4.87 1.10
CA MET A 30 3.75 5.15 2.42
C MET A 30 4.79 5.57 3.47
N GLY A 31 6.05 5.69 3.08
CA GLY A 31 7.10 6.03 4.05
C GLY A 31 7.33 4.95 5.08
N LEU A 32 7.21 3.69 4.68
CA LEU A 32 7.42 2.54 5.57
C LEU A 32 8.87 2.08 5.51
N THR A 33 9.32 1.40 6.56
CA THR A 33 10.69 0.91 6.69
C THR A 33 10.70 -0.60 6.89
N GLU A 34 11.64 -1.28 6.23
CA GLU A 34 11.80 -2.72 6.44
C GLU A 34 12.16 -2.98 7.90
N SER A 35 11.39 -3.87 8.55
CA SER A 35 11.57 -4.21 9.96
C SER A 35 11.86 -5.68 10.20
N GLU A 36 11.52 -6.55 9.25
CA GLU A 36 11.79 -7.98 9.36
C GLU A 36 12.15 -8.54 7.99
N ARG A 37 13.00 -9.57 8.01
CA ARG A 37 13.36 -10.31 6.80
C ARG A 37 13.72 -11.74 7.18
N GLU A 38 13.26 -12.72 6.40
CA GLU A 38 13.57 -14.14 6.62
C GLU A 38 13.99 -14.81 5.32
N ASP A 39 14.94 -15.73 5.42
CA ASP A 39 15.42 -16.54 4.28
C ASP A 39 15.78 -15.69 3.06
N GLY A 40 16.68 -14.73 3.24
CA GLY A 40 17.05 -13.82 2.18
C GLY A 40 15.89 -12.88 1.87
N ASP A 41 15.25 -13.07 0.72
CA ASP A 41 14.11 -12.24 0.29
C ASP A 41 12.79 -13.01 0.28
N ARG A 42 12.72 -14.17 0.94
CA ARG A 42 11.46 -14.93 0.95
C ARG A 42 10.35 -14.21 1.66
N TRP A 43 10.67 -13.44 2.71
CA TRP A 43 9.71 -12.71 3.53
C TRP A 43 10.28 -11.37 3.95
N ILE A 44 9.53 -10.30 3.70
CA ILE A 44 9.90 -8.93 4.10
C ILE A 44 8.69 -8.28 4.75
N VAL A 45 8.89 -7.58 5.87
CA VAL A 45 7.85 -6.79 6.53
C VAL A 45 8.24 -5.33 6.54
N LEU A 46 7.28 -4.47 6.20
CA LEU A 46 7.41 -3.02 6.31
C LEU A 46 6.57 -2.53 7.49
N SER A 47 7.16 -1.66 8.29
CA SER A 47 6.54 -1.07 9.48
C SER A 47 6.54 0.45 9.40
N ASP A 48 5.63 1.08 10.15
CA ASP A 48 5.57 2.54 10.22
C ASP A 48 6.57 3.12 11.23
N LYS A 49 6.52 4.43 11.42
CA LYS A 49 7.46 5.13 12.30
C LYS A 49 7.33 4.71 13.76
N GLN A 50 6.18 4.22 14.18
CA GLN A 50 5.96 3.73 15.53
C GLN A 50 6.36 2.26 15.66
N GLY A 51 6.85 1.64 14.60
CA GLY A 51 7.21 0.24 14.61
C GLY A 51 6.04 -0.71 14.42
N ILE A 52 4.88 -0.20 14.04
CA ILE A 52 3.70 -1.03 13.80
C ILE A 52 3.81 -1.66 12.41
N ARG A 53 3.73 -2.99 12.36
CA ARG A 53 3.76 -3.75 11.11
C ARG A 53 2.55 -3.39 10.25
N ARG A 54 2.79 -3.17 8.97
CA ARG A 54 1.73 -2.74 8.05
C ARG A 54 1.57 -3.67 6.86
N LEU A 55 2.67 -4.01 6.17
CA LEU A 55 2.65 -4.82 4.97
C LEU A 55 3.69 -5.93 5.04
N GLY A 56 3.32 -7.10 4.57
CA GLY A 56 4.22 -8.22 4.38
C GLY A 56 4.32 -8.59 2.92
N PHE A 57 5.46 -9.12 2.52
CA PHE A 57 5.73 -9.56 1.15
C PHE A 57 6.32 -10.95 1.19
N GLN A 58 5.63 -11.89 0.58
CA GLN A 58 6.04 -13.30 0.55
C GLN A 58 6.32 -13.71 -0.88
N ARG A 59 7.50 -14.30 -1.11
CA ARG A 59 7.84 -14.76 -2.45
C ARG A 59 6.93 -15.91 -2.85
N GLY A 60 6.26 -15.77 -3.97
CA GLY A 60 5.32 -16.75 -4.44
C GLY A 60 4.62 -16.31 -5.70
N VAL A 61 3.66 -17.10 -6.14
CA VAL A 61 2.87 -16.77 -7.33
C VAL A 61 1.88 -15.66 -6.99
N HIS A 62 1.92 -14.59 -7.78
CA HIS A 62 0.99 -13.48 -7.62
C HIS A 62 -0.35 -13.80 -8.29
N ARG A 63 -1.45 -13.47 -7.61
CA ARG A 63 -2.83 -13.64 -8.11
C ARG A 63 -3.57 -12.32 -7.92
N PRO A 64 -3.60 -11.43 -8.93
CA PRO A 64 -4.25 -10.13 -8.81
C PRO A 64 -5.78 -10.25 -8.67
N GLY A 65 -6.38 -9.26 -8.03
CA GLY A 65 -7.82 -9.12 -7.89
C GLY A 65 -8.33 -9.51 -6.51
N GLY A 66 -9.58 -9.17 -6.23
CA GLY A 66 -10.27 -9.55 -4.99
C GLY A 66 -10.09 -8.64 -3.81
N THR A 67 -8.95 -7.98 -3.65
CA THR A 67 -8.70 -7.02 -2.56
C THR A 67 -8.07 -5.76 -3.10
N HIS A 68 -8.22 -4.67 -2.37
CA HIS A 68 -7.54 -3.41 -2.67
C HIS A 68 -7.24 -2.68 -1.38
N LEU A 69 -6.24 -1.79 -1.44
CA LEU A 69 -5.92 -0.90 -0.33
C LEU A 69 -6.58 0.45 -0.56
N ASP A 70 -7.11 1.04 0.50
CA ASP A 70 -7.60 2.42 0.46
C ASP A 70 -6.57 3.30 1.17
N LEU A 71 -5.96 4.22 0.42
CA LEU A 71 -5.01 5.18 0.96
C LEU A 71 -5.67 6.56 0.99
N VAL A 72 -5.29 7.39 1.95
CA VAL A 72 -5.87 8.70 2.12
C VAL A 72 -4.78 9.75 2.30
N CYS A 73 -4.99 10.93 1.72
CA CYS A 73 -4.18 12.11 1.98
C CYS A 73 -5.11 13.33 2.11
N SER A 74 -4.56 14.49 2.42
CA SER A 74 -5.36 15.72 2.47
C SER A 74 -5.68 16.20 1.06
N LEU A 75 -6.76 16.98 0.94
CA LEU A 75 -7.10 17.61 -0.35
C LEU A 75 -5.95 18.47 -0.87
N ASP A 76 -5.26 19.19 0.02
CA ASP A 76 -4.14 20.04 -0.37
C ASP A 76 -2.98 19.26 -0.97
N ASN A 77 -2.81 18.00 -0.57
CA ASN A 77 -1.70 17.15 -1.04
C ASN A 77 -2.10 16.21 -2.18
N PHE A 78 -3.37 16.17 -2.55
CA PHE A 78 -3.86 15.15 -3.48
C PHE A 78 -3.13 15.18 -4.83
N ASP A 79 -3.02 16.37 -5.44
CA ASP A 79 -2.38 16.47 -6.77
C ASP A 79 -0.91 16.07 -6.73
N ALA A 80 -0.19 16.51 -5.69
CA ALA A 80 1.22 16.16 -5.54
C ALA A 80 1.41 14.66 -5.30
N GLU A 81 0.57 14.05 -4.49
CA GLU A 81 0.66 12.62 -4.21
C GLU A 81 0.23 11.77 -5.40
N HIS A 82 -0.77 12.21 -6.15
CA HIS A 82 -1.14 11.58 -7.41
C HIS A 82 0.05 11.53 -8.37
N ALA A 83 0.71 12.68 -8.56
CA ALA A 83 1.89 12.76 -9.43
C ALA A 83 3.04 11.89 -8.90
N ARG A 84 3.23 11.84 -7.59
CA ARG A 84 4.30 11.03 -6.99
C ARG A 84 4.07 9.55 -7.24
N LEU A 85 2.83 9.07 -7.13
CA LEU A 85 2.50 7.66 -7.40
C LEU A 85 2.83 7.29 -8.85
N LEU A 86 2.49 8.15 -9.81
CA LEU A 86 2.84 7.91 -11.21
C LEU A 86 4.36 7.89 -11.40
N ALA A 87 5.09 8.76 -10.71
CA ALA A 87 6.55 8.78 -10.78
C ALA A 87 7.18 7.52 -10.18
N LEU A 88 6.50 6.86 -9.25
CA LEU A 88 6.93 5.58 -8.67
C LEU A 88 6.52 4.38 -9.53
N ASN A 89 5.95 4.63 -10.69
CA ASN A 89 5.52 3.62 -11.66
C ASN A 89 4.25 2.85 -11.26
N ALA A 90 3.42 3.42 -10.40
CA ALA A 90 2.07 2.92 -10.25
C ALA A 90 1.31 3.18 -11.55
N THR A 91 0.42 2.26 -11.93
CA THR A 91 -0.41 2.43 -13.12
C THR A 91 -1.78 2.92 -12.70
N GLU A 92 -2.21 4.06 -13.26
CA GLU A 92 -3.55 4.57 -13.01
C GLU A 92 -4.55 3.78 -13.83
N THR A 93 -5.56 3.19 -13.16
CA THR A 93 -6.58 2.37 -13.83
C THR A 93 -7.87 3.13 -14.09
N ARG A 94 -8.16 4.15 -13.27
CA ARG A 94 -9.23 5.11 -13.49
C ARG A 94 -8.72 6.49 -13.12
N PRO A 95 -8.99 7.52 -13.95
CA PRO A 95 -8.47 8.86 -13.69
C PRO A 95 -9.12 9.50 -12.47
N VAL A 96 -8.53 10.61 -12.04
CA VAL A 96 -9.03 11.40 -10.92
C VAL A 96 -10.48 11.79 -11.16
N ARG A 97 -11.31 11.62 -10.14
CA ARG A 97 -12.70 12.00 -10.14
C ARG A 97 -13.03 12.81 -8.89
N ARG A 98 -13.92 13.78 -9.06
CA ARG A 98 -14.53 14.48 -7.93
C ARG A 98 -15.83 13.76 -7.59
N GLU A 99 -15.93 13.27 -6.37
CA GLU A 99 -17.10 12.60 -5.84
C GLU A 99 -17.73 13.44 -4.71
N PRO A 100 -18.97 13.14 -4.27
CA PRO A 100 -19.56 13.90 -3.17
C PRO A 100 -18.71 13.91 -1.90
N TYR A 101 -17.92 12.86 -1.65
CA TYR A 101 -17.09 12.75 -0.45
C TYR A 101 -15.69 13.36 -0.61
N GLY A 102 -15.27 13.71 -1.83
CA GLY A 102 -13.95 14.26 -2.08
C GLY A 102 -13.37 13.81 -3.42
N MET A 103 -12.07 13.62 -3.47
CA MET A 103 -11.33 13.21 -4.68
C MET A 103 -10.91 11.77 -4.57
N ILE A 104 -10.86 11.07 -5.72
CA ILE A 104 -10.38 9.69 -5.78
C ILE A 104 -9.69 9.42 -7.10
N ALA A 105 -8.63 8.63 -7.06
CA ALA A 105 -7.99 8.02 -8.22
C ALA A 105 -7.71 6.55 -7.93
N ASN A 106 -7.78 5.72 -8.94
CA ASN A 106 -7.58 4.28 -8.81
C ASN A 106 -6.30 3.85 -9.51
N PHE A 107 -5.53 2.99 -8.86
CA PHE A 107 -4.23 2.53 -9.32
C PHE A 107 -4.07 1.04 -9.14
N VAL A 108 -3.03 0.51 -9.77
CA VAL A 108 -2.44 -0.79 -9.39
C VAL A 108 -0.96 -0.58 -9.11
N ASP A 109 -0.41 -1.42 -8.22
CA ASP A 109 1.03 -1.41 -7.92
C ASP A 109 1.82 -2.15 -9.01
N LEU A 110 3.12 -2.38 -8.76
CA LEU A 110 4.01 -3.00 -9.74
C LEU A 110 3.61 -4.42 -10.14
N ASP A 111 2.87 -5.11 -9.27
CA ASP A 111 2.38 -6.47 -9.54
C ASP A 111 0.89 -6.51 -9.90
N GLY A 112 0.25 -5.35 -10.05
CA GLY A 112 -1.16 -5.29 -10.40
C GLY A 112 -2.11 -5.36 -9.20
N ASN A 113 -1.62 -5.18 -7.97
CA ASN A 113 -2.49 -5.09 -6.80
C ASN A 113 -3.22 -3.75 -6.79
N ALA A 114 -4.54 -3.79 -6.63
CA ALA A 114 -5.36 -2.58 -6.68
C ALA A 114 -5.20 -1.73 -5.41
N PHE A 115 -5.15 -0.43 -5.59
CA PHE A 115 -5.24 0.53 -4.49
C PHE A 115 -5.83 1.85 -4.96
N ASP A 116 -6.42 2.59 -4.03
CA ASP A 116 -7.06 3.85 -4.31
C ASP A 116 -6.37 4.96 -3.52
N LEU A 117 -6.26 6.14 -4.11
CA LEU A 117 -5.87 7.35 -3.40
C LEU A 117 -7.09 8.23 -3.27
N CYS A 118 -7.47 8.55 -2.03
CA CYS A 118 -8.63 9.38 -1.72
C CYS A 118 -8.20 10.61 -0.94
N ALA A 119 -8.97 11.68 -1.08
CA ALA A 119 -8.85 12.86 -0.23
C ALA A 119 -10.27 13.32 0.09
N TYR A 120 -10.64 13.28 1.37
CA TYR A 120 -11.99 13.60 1.81
C TYR A 120 -12.13 15.08 2.18
N HIS A 121 -13.34 15.57 2.05
CA HIS A 121 -13.69 16.94 2.49
C HIS A 121 -13.55 17.09 4.00
#